data_7a4fef687b45ab39d023ef5a4a6a871a
#
_entry.id   7a4fef687b45ab39d023ef5a4a6a871a
#
_cell.length_a   1.000
_cell.length_b   1.000
_cell.length_c   1.000
_cell.angle_alpha   90.00
_cell.angle_beta   90.00
_cell.angle_gamma   90.00
#
_symmetry.space_group_name_H-M   'P 1'
#
loop_
_entity.id
_entity.type
_entity.pdbx_description
1 polymer ?
#
loop_
_entity_poly.entity_id
_entity_poly.type
_entity_poly.pdbx_seq_one_letter_code
_entity_poly.pdbx_strand_id
1 'polypeptide(L)'
;LLEQAVYKPVQGRFKIFMIDEVHMLTNTAFNAMLKTLEEPPEHVKFVLATTDPQKVPATVLSRCLQYNLRPMAPETVLEHLSHVLAQENVPAEAQALRLLARGARGSMRDALSLTDQAIAFGSGHIAEAAVRLMLGSVDRSYVFQLIDALARGDGKTLVDTVDVLRLN
;
A
#
# COMPACT_ATOMS: atom_id res chain seq x y z
N LEU A 1 -21.17 -7.56 17.97
CA LEU A 1 -20.70 -6.19 17.79
C LEU A 1 -21.83 -5.20 18.02
N LEU A 2 -23.00 -5.33 17.35
CA LEU A 2 -24.15 -4.40 17.49
C LEU A 2 -24.75 -4.44 18.90
N GLU A 3 -24.85 -5.59 19.54
CA GLU A 3 -25.31 -5.72 20.92
C GLU A 3 -24.44 -4.92 21.90
N GLN A 4 -23.15 -4.81 21.61
CA GLN A 4 -22.22 -4.04 22.42
C GLN A 4 -22.36 -2.51 22.21
N ALA A 5 -22.99 -2.08 21.12
CA ALA A 5 -23.18 -0.66 20.84
C ALA A 5 -24.15 0.02 21.82
N VAL A 6 -25.02 -0.75 22.46
CA VAL A 6 -26.00 -0.24 23.45
C VAL A 6 -25.31 0.25 24.73
N TYR A 7 -24.18 -0.35 25.09
CA TYR A 7 -23.46 -0.04 26.32
C TYR A 7 -22.50 1.12 26.14
N LYS A 8 -22.52 2.06 27.10
CA LYS A 8 -21.58 3.19 27.14
C LYS A 8 -20.12 2.71 27.26
N PRO A 9 -19.15 3.50 26.77
CA PRO A 9 -17.74 3.19 26.95
C PRO A 9 -17.35 3.22 28.43
N VAL A 10 -16.45 2.32 28.83
CA VAL A 10 -15.88 2.28 30.19
C VAL A 10 -14.89 3.46 30.38
N GLN A 11 -14.19 3.82 29.33
CA GLN A 11 -13.25 4.95 29.30
C GLN A 11 -13.47 5.81 28.05
N GLY A 12 -13.27 7.12 28.18
CA GLY A 12 -13.42 8.04 27.06
C GLY A 12 -14.88 8.43 26.79
N ARG A 13 -15.07 9.29 25.79
CA ARG A 13 -16.39 9.86 25.42
C ARG A 13 -17.13 8.98 24.41
N PHE A 14 -16.40 8.27 23.57
CA PHE A 14 -16.98 7.53 22.44
C PHE A 14 -16.49 6.08 22.41
N LYS A 15 -17.38 5.20 22.00
CA LYS A 15 -17.09 3.81 21.64
C LYS A 15 -16.96 3.75 20.13
N ILE A 16 -15.77 3.44 19.64
CA ILE A 16 -15.47 3.43 18.20
C ILE A 16 -15.44 1.98 17.73
N PHE A 17 -16.26 1.65 16.74
CA PHE A 17 -16.23 0.37 16.05
C PHE A 17 -15.57 0.57 14.69
N MET A 18 -14.38 0.01 14.52
CA MET A 18 -13.69 -0.02 13.24
C MET A 18 -13.94 -1.36 12.56
N ILE A 19 -14.47 -1.32 11.35
CA ILE A 19 -14.72 -2.51 10.52
C ILE A 19 -13.88 -2.35 9.27
N ASP A 20 -12.82 -3.15 9.20
CA ASP A 20 -11.94 -3.19 8.03
C ASP A 20 -12.52 -4.12 6.97
N GLU A 21 -12.24 -3.85 5.70
CA GLU A 21 -12.75 -4.56 4.53
C GLU A 21 -14.27 -4.83 4.62
N VAL A 22 -15.01 -3.78 4.95
CA VAL A 22 -16.46 -3.89 5.23
C VAL A 22 -17.25 -4.52 4.08
N HIS A 23 -16.75 -4.43 2.84
CA HIS A 23 -17.37 -5.08 1.67
C HIS A 23 -17.39 -6.62 1.75
N MET A 24 -16.63 -7.22 2.67
CA MET A 24 -16.66 -8.68 2.94
C MET A 24 -17.84 -9.11 3.82
N LEU A 25 -18.59 -8.16 4.38
CA LEU A 25 -19.80 -8.48 5.14
C LEU A 25 -20.90 -9.04 4.25
N THR A 26 -21.68 -9.95 4.81
CA THR A 26 -22.87 -10.47 4.15
C THR A 26 -23.99 -9.41 4.09
N ASN A 27 -24.91 -9.54 3.13
CA ASN A 27 -26.08 -8.67 3.04
C ASN A 27 -26.92 -8.67 4.33
N THR A 28 -27.00 -9.81 5.00
CA THR A 28 -27.68 -9.92 6.31
C THR A 28 -26.98 -9.09 7.38
N ALA A 29 -25.65 -9.08 7.41
CA ALA A 29 -24.87 -8.27 8.34
C ALA A 29 -25.03 -6.77 8.05
N PHE A 30 -25.01 -6.36 6.78
CA PHE A 30 -25.29 -4.98 6.40
C PHE A 30 -26.68 -4.55 6.84
N ASN A 31 -27.72 -5.36 6.58
CA ASN A 31 -29.09 -5.05 6.98
C ASN A 31 -29.22 -4.91 8.52
N ALA A 32 -28.54 -5.75 9.27
CA ALA A 32 -28.52 -5.64 10.74
C ALA A 32 -27.89 -4.33 11.23
N MET A 33 -26.90 -3.79 10.48
CA MET A 33 -26.24 -2.52 10.83
C MET A 33 -27.09 -1.29 10.49
N LEU A 34 -27.99 -1.37 9.48
CA LEU A 34 -28.71 -0.20 8.97
C LEU A 34 -29.45 0.56 10.06
N LYS A 35 -30.18 -0.14 10.95
CA LYS A 35 -30.91 0.50 12.05
C LYS A 35 -30.00 1.31 12.97
N THR A 36 -28.83 0.77 13.30
CA THR A 36 -27.87 1.45 14.17
C THR A 36 -27.14 2.59 13.44
N LEU A 37 -26.98 2.50 12.12
CA LEU A 37 -26.42 3.58 11.30
C LEU A 37 -27.42 4.72 11.08
N GLU A 38 -28.71 4.44 11.07
CA GLU A 38 -29.77 5.45 10.99
C GLU A 38 -29.91 6.25 12.28
N GLU A 39 -29.94 5.56 13.40
CA GLU A 39 -30.09 6.14 14.74
C GLU A 39 -28.96 5.67 15.66
N PRO A 40 -27.73 6.13 15.42
CA PRO A 40 -26.60 5.72 16.25
C PRO A 40 -26.71 6.28 17.66
N PRO A 41 -26.43 5.49 18.72
CA PRO A 41 -26.30 6.05 20.07
C PRO A 41 -25.25 7.14 20.09
N GLU A 42 -25.49 8.24 20.83
CA GLU A 42 -24.61 9.43 20.85
C GLU A 42 -23.14 9.10 21.15
N HIS A 43 -22.92 8.06 21.95
CA HIS A 43 -21.59 7.60 22.37
C HIS A 43 -20.93 6.62 21.36
N VAL A 44 -21.60 6.29 20.24
CA VAL A 44 -21.07 5.31 19.26
C VAL A 44 -20.61 6.02 17.99
N LYS A 45 -19.48 5.59 17.47
CA LYS A 45 -18.96 5.97 16.14
C LYS A 45 -18.57 4.72 15.37
N PHE A 46 -19.00 4.65 14.11
CA PHE A 46 -18.56 3.61 13.18
C PHE A 46 -17.53 4.17 12.21
N VAL A 47 -16.44 3.43 12.03
CA VAL A 47 -15.42 3.67 11.00
C VAL A 47 -15.40 2.45 10.11
N LEU A 48 -15.85 2.60 8.88
CA LEU A 48 -15.91 1.53 7.89
C LEU A 48 -14.79 1.75 6.87
N ALA A 49 -13.89 0.80 6.73
CA ALA A 49 -12.83 0.85 5.73
C ALA A 49 -13.11 -0.18 4.62
N THR A 50 -12.82 0.19 3.38
CA THR A 50 -12.98 -0.72 2.23
C THR A 50 -12.02 -0.34 1.11
N THR A 51 -11.53 -1.35 0.41
CA THR A 51 -10.79 -1.21 -0.86
C THR A 51 -11.74 -1.23 -2.07
N ASP A 52 -13.00 -1.65 -1.89
CA ASP A 52 -14.01 -1.75 -2.95
C ASP A 52 -15.34 -1.13 -2.51
N PRO A 53 -15.50 0.20 -2.62
CA PRO A 53 -16.73 0.88 -2.22
C PRO A 53 -17.95 0.48 -3.06
N GLN A 54 -17.75 -0.05 -4.28
CA GLN A 54 -18.87 -0.46 -5.16
C GLN A 54 -19.61 -1.69 -4.62
N LYS A 55 -18.96 -2.51 -3.81
CA LYS A 55 -19.58 -3.67 -3.15
C LYS A 55 -20.33 -3.31 -1.86
N VAL A 56 -20.19 -2.09 -1.37
CA VAL A 56 -20.94 -1.64 -0.19
C VAL A 56 -22.33 -1.17 -0.62
N PRO A 57 -23.42 -1.65 0.02
CA PRO A 57 -24.77 -1.25 -0.36
C PRO A 57 -24.98 0.26 -0.32
N ALA A 58 -25.66 0.81 -1.31
CA ALA A 58 -25.95 2.24 -1.39
C ALA A 58 -26.73 2.76 -0.16
N THR A 59 -27.53 1.91 0.47
CA THR A 59 -28.24 2.20 1.71
C THR A 59 -27.31 2.45 2.90
N VAL A 60 -26.13 1.83 2.93
CA VAL A 60 -25.09 2.06 3.93
C VAL A 60 -24.31 3.34 3.57
N LEU A 61 -23.86 3.45 2.30
CA LEU A 61 -23.08 4.59 1.83
C LEU A 61 -23.82 5.92 2.03
N SER A 62 -25.13 5.95 1.83
CA SER A 62 -25.94 7.17 2.00
C SER A 62 -26.02 7.68 3.46
N ARG A 63 -25.64 6.85 4.43
CA ARG A 63 -25.64 7.16 5.87
C ARG A 63 -24.25 7.39 6.42
N CYS A 64 -23.22 7.37 5.55
CA CYS A 64 -21.83 7.53 5.92
C CYS A 64 -21.21 8.76 5.24
N LEU A 65 -20.34 9.46 5.96
CA LEU A 65 -19.41 10.40 5.35
C LEU A 65 -18.32 9.60 4.65
N GLN A 66 -18.09 9.89 3.37
CA GLN A 66 -17.12 9.15 2.56
C GLN A 66 -15.83 9.95 2.41
N TYR A 67 -14.70 9.30 2.72
CA TYR A 67 -13.36 9.85 2.60
C TYR A 67 -12.51 8.95 1.69
N ASN A 68 -12.07 9.48 0.57
CA ASN A 68 -11.16 8.77 -0.32
C ASN A 68 -9.72 8.94 0.15
N LEU A 69 -9.06 7.82 0.49
CA LEU A 69 -7.64 7.80 0.77
C LEU A 69 -6.86 7.63 -0.54
N ARG A 70 -5.87 8.49 -0.75
CA ARG A 70 -5.01 8.44 -1.93
C ARG A 70 -3.71 7.68 -1.60
N PRO A 71 -3.10 6.98 -2.59
CA PRO A 71 -1.75 6.49 -2.44
C PRO A 71 -0.80 7.62 -2.05
N MET A 72 0.19 7.31 -1.22
CA MET A 72 1.20 8.27 -0.77
C MET A 72 2.15 8.61 -1.93
N ALA A 73 2.60 9.87 -1.98
CA ALA A 73 3.63 10.26 -2.93
C ALA A 73 4.96 9.51 -2.61
N PRO A 74 5.75 9.11 -3.63
CA PRO A 74 7.02 8.42 -3.41
C PRO A 74 7.98 9.19 -2.52
N GLU A 75 7.94 10.51 -2.58
CA GLU A 75 8.77 11.41 -1.77
C GLU A 75 8.40 11.31 -0.28
N THR A 76 7.11 11.26 0.04
CA THR A 76 6.61 11.08 1.42
C THR A 76 6.99 9.70 1.96
N VAL A 77 6.90 8.66 1.12
CA VAL A 77 7.34 7.31 1.49
C VAL A 77 8.84 7.29 1.75
N LEU A 78 9.64 7.89 0.87
CA LEU A 78 11.10 8.00 1.01
C LEU A 78 11.51 8.70 2.31
N GLU A 79 10.89 9.83 2.62
CA GLU A 79 11.15 10.60 3.85
C GLU A 79 10.86 9.76 5.10
N HIS A 80 9.73 9.07 5.11
CA HIS A 80 9.36 8.21 6.24
C HIS A 80 10.29 7.02 6.40
N LEU A 81 10.66 6.33 5.32
CA LEU A 81 11.65 5.24 5.36
C LEU A 81 13.01 5.72 5.89
N SER A 82 13.46 6.89 5.42
CA SER A 82 14.71 7.48 5.90
C SER A 82 14.67 7.75 7.40
N HIS A 83 13.55 8.26 7.90
CA HIS A 83 13.35 8.52 9.33
C HIS A 83 13.36 7.24 10.16
N VAL A 84 12.61 6.22 9.75
CA VAL A 84 12.56 4.92 10.46
C VAL A 84 13.93 4.26 10.49
N LEU A 85 14.63 4.18 9.36
CA LEU A 85 15.95 3.55 9.29
C LEU A 85 17.01 4.29 10.11
N ALA A 86 16.91 5.62 10.19
CA ALA A 86 17.78 6.41 11.08
C ALA A 86 17.53 6.08 12.56
N GLN A 87 16.28 5.86 12.98
CA GLN A 87 15.94 5.46 14.35
C GLN A 87 16.41 4.04 14.68
N GLU A 88 16.31 3.13 13.70
CA GLU A 88 16.75 1.73 13.85
C GLU A 88 18.27 1.56 13.63
N ASN A 89 19.00 2.63 13.31
CA ASN A 89 20.44 2.61 13.01
C ASN A 89 20.82 1.68 11.86
N VAL A 90 19.96 1.55 10.86
CA VAL A 90 20.20 0.75 9.65
C VAL A 90 20.80 1.64 8.55
N PRO A 91 22.04 1.36 8.10
CA PRO A 91 22.63 2.12 7.00
C PRO A 91 21.96 1.79 5.67
N ALA A 92 21.62 2.83 4.91
CA ALA A 92 20.93 2.68 3.63
C ALA A 92 21.42 3.71 2.60
N GLU A 93 21.60 3.26 1.37
CA GLU A 93 21.91 4.14 0.25
C GLU A 93 20.65 4.90 -0.22
N ALA A 94 20.80 6.20 -0.51
CA ALA A 94 19.68 7.05 -0.92
C ALA A 94 18.96 6.54 -2.18
N GLN A 95 19.68 5.94 -3.12
CA GLN A 95 19.08 5.37 -4.34
C GLN A 95 18.31 4.08 -4.04
N ALA A 96 18.78 3.25 -3.12
CA ALA A 96 18.07 2.08 -2.65
C ALA A 96 16.70 2.45 -2.07
N LEU A 97 16.65 3.47 -1.21
CA LEU A 97 15.41 3.96 -0.62
C LEU A 97 14.43 4.51 -1.66
N ARG A 98 14.93 5.18 -2.70
CA ARG A 98 14.09 5.63 -3.82
C ARG A 98 13.49 4.46 -4.60
N LEU A 99 14.23 3.38 -4.78
CA LEU A 99 13.73 2.18 -5.44
C LEU A 99 12.63 1.51 -4.60
N LEU A 100 12.84 1.37 -3.29
CA LEU A 100 11.85 0.83 -2.36
C LEU A 100 10.58 1.68 -2.33
N ALA A 101 10.72 3.00 -2.22
CA ALA A 101 9.58 3.93 -2.22
C ALA A 101 8.74 3.85 -3.52
N ARG A 102 9.39 3.68 -4.67
CA ARG A 102 8.71 3.47 -5.96
C ARG A 102 8.06 2.09 -6.04
N GLY A 103 8.75 1.05 -5.58
CA GLY A 103 8.26 -0.34 -5.54
C GLY A 103 7.00 -0.49 -4.69
N ALA A 104 6.88 0.30 -3.63
CA ALA A 104 5.74 0.32 -2.72
C ALA A 104 4.45 0.92 -3.32
N ARG A 105 4.52 1.60 -4.45
CA ARG A 105 3.36 2.15 -5.18
C ARG A 105 2.41 2.98 -4.32
N GLY A 106 2.95 3.70 -3.33
CA GLY A 106 2.18 4.56 -2.43
C GLY A 106 1.57 3.86 -1.21
N SER A 107 1.92 2.60 -0.96
CA SER A 107 1.55 1.85 0.23
C SER A 107 2.70 1.88 1.24
N MET A 108 2.49 2.47 2.42
CA MET A 108 3.51 2.46 3.48
C MET A 108 3.75 1.06 4.04
N ARG A 109 2.70 0.24 4.15
CA ARG A 109 2.84 -1.16 4.58
C ARG A 109 3.79 -1.92 3.65
N ASP A 110 3.60 -1.78 2.33
CA ASP A 110 4.45 -2.47 1.36
C ASP A 110 5.86 -1.88 1.36
N ALA A 111 6.00 -0.56 1.55
CA ALA A 111 7.29 0.09 1.69
C ALA A 111 8.11 -0.49 2.86
N LEU A 112 7.49 -0.60 4.04
CA LEU A 112 8.13 -1.19 5.21
C LEU A 112 8.45 -2.67 5.01
N SER A 113 7.52 -3.45 4.43
CA SER A 113 7.74 -4.86 4.13
C SER A 113 8.89 -5.08 3.13
N LEU A 114 8.98 -4.26 2.08
CA LEU A 114 10.09 -4.29 1.13
C LEU A 114 11.40 -3.86 1.79
N THR A 115 11.35 -2.91 2.73
CA THR A 115 12.52 -2.46 3.48
C THR A 115 13.06 -3.57 4.39
N ASP A 116 12.20 -4.29 5.11
CA ASP A 116 12.59 -5.44 5.92
C ASP A 116 13.25 -6.54 5.08
N GLN A 117 12.68 -6.82 3.91
CA GLN A 117 13.28 -7.76 2.96
C GLN A 117 14.67 -7.30 2.48
N ALA A 118 14.81 -5.99 2.19
CA ALA A 118 16.09 -5.43 1.77
C ALA A 118 17.16 -5.48 2.86
N ILE A 119 16.79 -5.26 4.13
CA ILE A 119 17.67 -5.43 5.29
C ILE A 119 18.16 -6.88 5.39
N ALA A 120 17.24 -7.83 5.31
CA ALA A 120 17.56 -9.26 5.37
C ALA A 120 18.44 -9.71 4.21
N PHE A 121 18.14 -9.26 2.99
CA PHE A 121 18.90 -9.59 1.79
C PHE A 121 20.32 -8.99 1.79
N GLY A 122 20.47 -7.76 2.32
CA GLY A 122 21.72 -7.02 2.41
C GLY A 122 22.52 -7.25 3.71
N SER A 123 22.14 -8.25 4.54
CA SER A 123 22.80 -8.56 5.80
C SER A 123 22.93 -7.35 6.76
N GLY A 124 21.85 -6.58 6.87
CA GLY A 124 21.77 -5.42 7.75
C GLY A 124 22.15 -4.08 7.11
N HIS A 125 22.43 -4.05 5.81
CA HIS A 125 22.73 -2.85 5.04
C HIS A 125 21.87 -2.80 3.77
N ILE A 126 21.29 -1.65 3.45
CA ILE A 126 20.44 -1.47 2.26
C ILE A 126 21.25 -0.84 1.13
N ALA A 127 21.87 -1.66 0.30
CA ALA A 127 22.61 -1.23 -0.89
C ALA A 127 21.73 -1.18 -2.14
N GLU A 128 21.99 -0.24 -3.05
CA GLU A 128 21.25 -0.09 -4.30
C GLU A 128 21.28 -1.37 -5.15
N ALA A 129 22.46 -1.98 -5.32
CA ALA A 129 22.61 -3.19 -6.13
C ALA A 129 21.76 -4.36 -5.59
N ALA A 130 21.74 -4.54 -4.25
CA ALA A 130 20.95 -5.56 -3.60
C ALA A 130 19.44 -5.33 -3.79
N VAL A 131 18.98 -4.08 -3.64
CA VAL A 131 17.57 -3.73 -3.84
C VAL A 131 17.14 -3.89 -5.30
N ARG A 132 18.00 -3.53 -6.26
CA ARG A 132 17.72 -3.76 -7.70
C ARG A 132 17.53 -5.24 -7.99
N LEU A 133 18.40 -6.09 -7.49
CA LEU A 133 18.32 -7.54 -7.65
C LEU A 133 17.06 -8.10 -7.00
N MET A 134 16.78 -7.70 -5.76
CA MET A 134 15.59 -8.14 -5.00
C MET A 134 14.28 -7.76 -5.69
N LEU A 135 14.19 -6.55 -6.24
CA LEU A 135 12.99 -6.06 -6.93
C LEU A 135 12.85 -6.58 -8.37
N GLY A 136 13.83 -7.32 -8.89
CA GLY A 136 13.86 -7.73 -10.29
C GLY A 136 13.80 -6.53 -11.25
N SER A 137 14.31 -5.38 -10.81
CA SER A 137 14.23 -4.16 -11.60
C SER A 137 15.26 -4.20 -12.73
N VAL A 138 14.76 -4.32 -13.93
CA VAL A 138 15.55 -4.18 -15.15
C VAL A 138 16.14 -2.78 -15.23
N ASP A 139 17.42 -2.69 -15.57
CA ASP A 139 18.05 -1.40 -15.81
C ASP A 139 17.35 -0.68 -16.95
N ARG A 140 17.00 0.60 -16.74
CA ARG A 140 16.35 1.43 -17.77
C ARG A 140 17.16 1.55 -19.04
N SER A 141 18.47 1.34 -18.99
CA SER A 141 19.33 1.34 -20.17
C SER A 141 18.87 0.32 -21.20
N TYR A 142 18.42 -0.86 -20.79
CA TYR A 142 17.86 -1.87 -21.70
C TYR A 142 16.55 -1.41 -22.35
N VAL A 143 15.70 -0.69 -21.62
CA VAL A 143 14.46 -0.13 -22.18
C VAL A 143 14.79 0.89 -23.26
N PHE A 144 15.76 1.77 -23.02
CA PHE A 144 16.21 2.74 -24.02
C PHE A 144 16.88 2.08 -25.23
N GLN A 145 17.70 1.04 -25.00
CA GLN A 145 18.30 0.25 -26.08
C GLN A 145 17.24 -0.42 -26.96
N LEU A 146 16.19 -0.98 -26.37
CA LEU A 146 15.07 -1.56 -27.12
C LEU A 146 14.31 -0.52 -27.94
N ILE A 147 14.03 0.65 -27.36
CA ILE A 147 13.34 1.73 -28.05
C ILE A 147 14.20 2.23 -29.23
N ASP A 148 15.50 2.42 -29.02
CA ASP A 148 16.43 2.88 -30.04
C ASP A 148 16.59 1.83 -31.17
N ALA A 149 16.73 0.56 -30.83
CA ALA A 149 16.77 -0.54 -31.82
C ALA A 149 15.49 -0.61 -32.64
N LEU A 150 14.32 -0.45 -32.01
CA LEU A 150 13.03 -0.39 -32.70
C LEU A 150 12.96 0.82 -33.66
N ALA A 151 13.38 1.99 -33.21
CA ALA A 151 13.36 3.20 -34.00
C ALA A 151 14.29 3.14 -35.24
N ARG A 152 15.41 2.40 -35.14
CA ARG A 152 16.37 2.18 -36.25
C ARG A 152 16.05 0.97 -37.11
N GLY A 153 15.05 0.15 -36.72
CA GLY A 153 14.77 -1.10 -37.44
C GLY A 153 15.84 -2.17 -37.24
N ASP A 154 16.65 -2.08 -36.19
CA ASP A 154 17.72 -3.01 -35.87
C ASP A 154 17.19 -4.23 -35.10
N GLY A 155 16.67 -5.18 -35.85
CA GLY A 155 16.10 -6.42 -35.28
C GLY A 155 17.13 -7.28 -34.56
N LYS A 156 18.42 -7.21 -34.93
CA LYS A 156 19.48 -7.99 -34.28
C LYS A 156 19.71 -7.48 -32.85
N THR A 157 19.98 -6.19 -32.69
CA THR A 157 20.18 -5.57 -31.36
C THR A 157 18.94 -5.77 -30.49
N LEU A 158 17.73 -5.76 -31.05
CA LEU A 158 16.51 -5.98 -30.31
C LEU A 158 16.47 -7.40 -29.72
N VAL A 159 16.74 -8.43 -30.53
CA VAL A 159 16.76 -9.83 -30.09
C VAL A 159 17.87 -10.06 -29.07
N ASP A 160 19.08 -9.60 -29.34
CA ASP A 160 20.23 -9.73 -28.44
C ASP A 160 19.94 -9.07 -27.07
N THR A 161 19.28 -7.91 -27.04
CA THR A 161 18.90 -7.21 -25.78
C THR A 161 17.83 -7.99 -25.02
N VAL A 162 16.85 -8.58 -25.71
CA VAL A 162 15.82 -9.41 -25.08
C VAL A 162 16.42 -10.68 -24.48
N ASP A 163 17.38 -11.31 -25.18
CA ASP A 163 18.07 -12.50 -24.66
C ASP A 163 18.87 -12.20 -23.39
N VAL A 164 19.56 -11.06 -23.33
CA VAL A 164 20.25 -10.61 -22.11
C VAL A 164 19.25 -10.40 -20.96
N LEU A 165 18.10 -9.81 -21.23
CA LEU A 165 17.04 -9.60 -20.22
C LEU A 165 16.40 -10.89 -19.72
N ARG A 166 16.39 -11.93 -20.54
CA ARG A 166 15.83 -13.24 -20.17
C ARG A 166 16.78 -14.06 -19.28
N LEU A 167 18.08 -13.79 -19.36
CA LEU A 167 19.12 -14.53 -18.63
C LEU A 167 19.48 -13.89 -17.27
N ASN A 168 19.04 -12.66 -17.01
CA ASN A 168 19.20 -11.95 -15.73
C ASN A 168 17.88 -11.94 -14.93
#